data_600b24c7378fcde8d551b6dbcf2e1a93
#
_entry.id   600b24c7378fcde8d551b6dbcf2e1a93
#
_cell.length_a   1.000
_cell.length_b   1.000
_cell.length_c   1.000
_cell.angle_alpha   90.00
_cell.angle_beta   90.00
_cell.angle_gamma   90.00
#
_symmetry.space_group_name_H-M   'P 1'
#
loop_
_entity.id
_entity.type
_entity.pdbx_description
1 polymer ?
#
loop_
_entity_poly.entity_id
_entity_poly.type
_entity_poly.pdbx_seq_one_letter_code
_entity_poly.pdbx_strand_id
1 'polypeptide(L)'
;MRLDSDKTLLDLRSWFDSPLGVHVLAAEEAIIDQVLPGCFGYDLLQLSVQNKPLYSASPILHKFAMGVRAEDHNPFIGQATNLPFANDSVDVVLLHHILDFYESPQQILREAGRIALPSGHIVIIGFNPISLWGAYKPIGELRNTAPWFGRFIRPARLMDWLTLLNFKIDRAQYTTYGLPMNGYTGEIPDYSQGLSRNANWPFGAIYVIVASKQIGSMTPIKPLWQRERAFGRLRLVRPAVSQGVARRNSTPDKRD
;
A
#
# COMPACT_ATOMS: atom_id res chain seq x y z
N MET A 1 17.57 -17.83 11.59
CA MET A 1 18.74 -16.96 11.86
C MET A 1 18.16 -15.58 12.12
N ARG A 2 18.33 -15.08 13.33
CA ARG A 2 17.62 -13.88 13.84
C ARG A 2 18.36 -12.62 13.43
N LEU A 3 17.68 -11.59 12.95
CA LEU A 3 18.16 -10.20 12.98
C LEU A 3 18.42 -9.68 14.41
N ASP A 4 18.06 -10.47 15.42
CA ASP A 4 18.41 -10.24 16.84
C ASP A 4 19.92 -10.32 17.13
N SER A 5 20.75 -10.76 16.18
CA SER A 5 22.19 -10.65 16.36
C SER A 5 22.65 -9.31 15.77
N ASP A 6 23.18 -8.47 16.63
CA ASP A 6 23.83 -7.20 16.29
C ASP A 6 24.79 -7.32 15.10
N LYS A 7 25.46 -8.45 14.97
CA LYS A 7 26.38 -8.77 13.88
C LYS A 7 25.67 -8.77 12.51
N THR A 8 24.50 -9.39 12.41
CA THR A 8 23.76 -9.50 11.13
C THR A 8 23.34 -8.13 10.61
N LEU A 9 22.91 -7.24 11.51
CA LEU A 9 22.55 -5.88 11.13
C LEU A 9 23.76 -5.05 10.70
N LEU A 10 24.90 -5.19 11.40
CA LEU A 10 26.16 -4.52 11.05
C LEU A 10 26.69 -5.02 9.69
N ASP A 11 26.67 -6.33 9.46
CA ASP A 11 27.08 -6.92 8.17
C ASP A 11 26.21 -6.40 7.02
N LEU A 12 24.90 -6.24 7.25
CA LEU A 12 23.95 -5.71 6.27
C LEU A 12 24.22 -4.22 5.98
N ARG A 13 24.47 -3.42 7.02
CA ARG A 13 24.83 -2.00 6.87
C ARG A 13 26.13 -1.83 6.11
N SER A 14 27.14 -2.60 6.50
CA SER A 14 28.42 -2.62 5.79
C SER A 14 28.28 -3.02 4.31
N TRP A 15 27.34 -3.93 4.02
CA TRP A 15 27.03 -4.27 2.63
C TRP A 15 26.41 -3.10 1.86
N PHE A 16 25.48 -2.34 2.45
CA PHE A 16 24.92 -1.13 1.83
C PHE A 16 25.99 -0.05 1.60
N ASP A 17 27.07 -0.03 2.38
CA ASP A 17 28.20 0.87 2.18
C ASP A 17 29.19 0.37 1.10
N SER A 18 29.04 -0.87 0.62
CA SER A 18 29.82 -1.39 -0.50
C SER A 18 29.45 -0.74 -1.83
N PRO A 19 30.32 -0.78 -2.87
CA PRO A 19 29.99 -0.22 -4.18
C PRO A 19 28.68 -0.75 -4.77
N LEU A 20 28.40 -2.04 -4.59
CA LEU A 20 27.14 -2.65 -5.04
C LEU A 20 25.95 -2.16 -4.22
N GLY A 21 26.09 -2.08 -2.90
CA GLY A 21 25.05 -1.61 -2.00
C GLY A 21 24.69 -0.13 -2.23
N VAL A 22 25.70 0.73 -2.42
CA VAL A 22 25.52 2.15 -2.77
C VAL A 22 24.74 2.29 -4.09
N HIS A 23 25.08 1.46 -5.08
CA HIS A 23 24.39 1.43 -6.36
C HIS A 23 22.91 1.03 -6.22
N VAL A 24 22.65 -0.02 -5.43
CA VAL A 24 21.29 -0.47 -5.12
C VAL A 24 20.52 0.64 -4.44
N LEU A 25 21.08 1.24 -3.40
CA LEU A 25 20.45 2.31 -2.64
C LEU A 25 20.11 3.53 -3.52
N ALA A 26 21.01 3.90 -4.45
CA ALA A 26 20.74 4.99 -5.40
C ALA A 26 19.56 4.67 -6.35
N ALA A 27 19.47 3.41 -6.79
CA ALA A 27 18.36 2.96 -7.64
C ALA A 27 17.02 2.95 -6.87
N GLU A 28 17.03 2.63 -5.58
CA GLU A 28 15.88 2.68 -4.69
C GLU A 28 15.45 4.12 -4.41
N GLU A 29 16.41 5.00 -4.07
CA GLU A 29 16.17 6.44 -3.88
C GLU A 29 15.51 7.05 -5.10
N ALA A 30 15.98 6.74 -6.30
CA ALA A 30 15.39 7.27 -7.54
C ALA A 30 13.90 6.90 -7.74
N ILE A 31 13.47 5.74 -7.22
CA ILE A 31 12.04 5.35 -7.23
C ILE A 31 11.29 6.01 -6.08
N ILE A 32 11.88 6.02 -4.89
CA ILE A 32 11.28 6.63 -3.70
C ILE A 32 10.99 8.12 -3.97
N ASP A 33 11.94 8.82 -4.59
CA ASP A 33 11.82 10.23 -4.97
C ASP A 33 10.69 10.49 -5.99
N GLN A 34 10.27 9.49 -6.75
CA GLN A 34 9.11 9.57 -7.64
C GLN A 34 7.79 9.23 -6.95
N VAL A 35 7.84 8.43 -5.90
CA VAL A 35 6.68 7.90 -5.18
C VAL A 35 6.24 8.83 -4.04
N LEU A 36 7.19 9.25 -3.19
CA LEU A 36 6.88 10.01 -1.99
C LEU A 36 6.21 11.36 -2.22
N PRO A 37 6.49 12.11 -3.30
CA PRO A 37 5.74 13.35 -3.60
C PRO A 37 4.24 13.15 -3.80
N GLY A 38 3.81 11.92 -4.13
CA GLY A 38 2.39 11.55 -4.24
C GLY A 38 1.75 11.10 -2.92
N CYS A 39 2.54 10.95 -1.86
CA CYS A 39 2.06 10.55 -0.54
C CYS A 39 1.94 11.78 0.34
N PHE A 40 0.72 12.18 0.67
CA PHE A 40 0.43 13.36 1.48
C PHE A 40 0.09 12.99 2.91
N GLY A 41 0.27 13.93 3.83
CA GLY A 41 -0.06 13.79 5.24
C GLY A 41 0.79 14.68 6.13
N TYR A 42 0.79 14.39 7.42
CA TYR A 42 1.54 15.12 8.44
C TYR A 42 2.73 14.32 8.96
N ASP A 43 2.59 13.00 9.06
CA ASP A 43 3.56 12.13 9.73
C ASP A 43 4.04 11.01 8.80
N LEU A 44 5.37 10.88 8.65
CA LEU A 44 6.03 9.81 7.92
C LEU A 44 6.98 9.05 8.84
N LEU A 45 6.77 7.75 8.96
CA LEU A 45 7.65 6.84 9.68
C LEU A 45 8.46 6.00 8.71
N GLN A 46 9.78 6.02 8.84
CA GLN A 46 10.68 5.08 8.18
C GLN A 46 11.12 3.98 9.14
N LEU A 47 10.92 2.73 8.73
CA LEU A 47 11.51 1.54 9.32
C LEU A 47 12.50 0.96 8.34
N SER A 48 13.78 1.01 8.66
CA SER A 48 14.85 0.61 7.74
C SER A 48 15.92 -0.22 8.44
N VAL A 49 16.52 -1.13 7.69
CA VAL A 49 17.75 -1.82 8.12
C VAL A 49 18.97 -0.89 8.05
N GLN A 50 18.85 0.20 7.30
CA GLN A 50 19.89 1.23 7.10
C GLN A 50 19.55 2.49 7.90
N ASN A 51 20.58 3.22 8.34
CA ASN A 51 20.39 4.47 9.11
C ASN A 51 20.15 5.70 8.23
N LYS A 52 20.33 5.57 6.93
CA LYS A 52 20.14 6.69 5.99
C LYS A 52 18.66 7.05 5.84
N PRO A 53 18.28 8.33 5.98
CA PRO A 53 16.93 8.77 5.68
C PRO A 53 16.66 8.71 4.17
N LEU A 54 15.57 8.01 3.78
CA LEU A 54 15.14 7.83 2.38
C LEU A 54 13.91 8.70 2.03
N TYR A 55 13.53 9.60 2.92
CA TYR A 55 12.32 10.40 2.82
C TYR A 55 12.56 11.87 2.43
N SER A 56 13.73 12.17 1.84
CA SER A 56 14.10 13.55 1.48
C SER A 56 13.11 14.22 0.52
N ALA A 57 12.62 13.48 -0.48
CA ALA A 57 11.68 13.99 -1.48
C ALA A 57 10.23 14.08 -0.98
N SER A 58 9.92 13.60 0.22
CA SER A 58 8.57 13.68 0.78
C SER A 58 8.18 15.12 1.13
N PRO A 59 6.97 15.58 0.76
CA PRO A 59 6.45 16.88 1.17
C PRO A 59 5.99 16.92 2.64
N ILE A 60 5.93 15.78 3.32
CA ILE A 60 5.49 15.66 4.70
C ILE A 60 6.48 16.39 5.63
N LEU A 61 5.96 17.13 6.58
CA LEU A 61 6.78 17.93 7.49
C LEU A 61 7.43 17.11 8.60
N HIS A 62 6.64 16.27 9.27
CA HIS A 62 7.14 15.43 10.36
C HIS A 62 7.63 14.10 9.80
N LYS A 63 8.93 13.94 9.74
CA LYS A 63 9.59 12.74 9.24
C LYS A 63 10.47 12.17 10.33
N PHE A 64 10.28 10.92 10.64
CA PHE A 64 11.08 10.25 11.65
C PHE A 64 11.43 8.84 11.23
N ALA A 65 12.64 8.44 11.60
CA ALA A 65 13.11 7.09 11.44
C ALA A 65 13.13 6.40 12.80
N MET A 66 12.70 5.16 12.83
CA MET A 66 12.84 4.31 14.01
C MET A 66 14.06 3.42 13.82
N GLY A 67 15.01 3.51 14.75
CA GLY A 67 16.15 2.64 14.82
C GLY A 67 15.80 1.30 15.45
N VAL A 68 16.49 0.27 15.00
CA VAL A 68 16.39 -1.08 15.60
C VAL A 68 17.24 -1.16 16.86
N ARG A 69 18.23 -0.23 17.04
CA ARG A 69 19.20 -0.19 18.13
C ARG A 69 19.29 1.19 18.77
N ALA A 70 19.62 1.20 20.05
CA ALA A 70 19.88 2.43 20.83
C ALA A 70 21.01 3.29 20.26
N GLU A 71 21.97 2.69 19.57
CA GLU A 71 23.16 3.34 18.99
C GLU A 71 22.87 4.04 17.66
N ASP A 72 21.68 3.85 17.09
CA ASP A 72 21.34 4.34 15.75
C ASP A 72 21.12 5.86 15.67
N HIS A 73 21.30 6.63 16.77
CA HIS A 73 21.05 8.07 16.86
C HIS A 73 19.64 8.47 16.37
N ASN A 74 18.74 7.50 16.27
CA ASN A 74 17.36 7.74 15.93
C ASN A 74 16.57 8.13 17.18
N PRO A 75 15.64 9.08 17.09
CA PRO A 75 14.87 9.55 18.23
C PRO A 75 13.94 8.47 18.80
N PHE A 76 13.64 7.45 18.02
CA PHE A 76 12.77 6.34 18.41
C PHE A 76 13.49 5.00 18.26
N ILE A 77 13.47 4.23 19.33
CA ILE A 77 13.97 2.87 19.38
C ILE A 77 12.79 1.96 19.69
N GLY A 78 12.64 0.89 18.95
CA GLY A 78 11.55 -0.03 19.19
C GLY A 78 11.67 -1.33 18.41
N GLN A 79 10.83 -2.27 18.76
CA GLN A 79 10.70 -3.51 18.00
C GLN A 79 9.75 -3.29 16.82
N ALA A 80 10.18 -3.60 15.61
CA ALA A 80 9.33 -3.47 14.41
C ALA A 80 8.04 -4.31 14.49
N THR A 81 8.02 -5.33 15.35
CA THR A 81 6.85 -6.19 15.62
C THR A 81 5.89 -5.63 16.68
N ASN A 82 6.26 -4.54 17.35
CA ASN A 82 5.42 -3.84 18.35
C ASN A 82 5.80 -2.36 18.36
N LEU A 83 5.16 -1.60 17.51
CA LEU A 83 5.47 -0.21 17.28
C LEU A 83 4.86 0.68 18.38
N PRO A 84 5.63 1.62 18.96
CA PRO A 84 5.17 2.50 20.05
C PRO A 84 4.29 3.66 19.55
N PHE A 85 3.42 3.39 18.59
CA PHE A 85 2.52 4.36 17.99
C PHE A 85 1.06 3.94 18.21
N ALA A 86 0.17 4.92 18.33
CA ALA A 86 -1.26 4.66 18.42
C ALA A 86 -1.80 4.04 17.11
N ASN A 87 -2.98 3.44 17.20
CA ASN A 87 -3.68 3.01 15.99
C ASN A 87 -4.03 4.23 15.14
N ASP A 88 -3.98 4.08 13.82
CA ASP A 88 -4.41 5.12 12.88
C ASP A 88 -3.77 6.50 13.21
N SER A 89 -2.44 6.56 13.30
CA SER A 89 -1.70 7.74 13.74
C SER A 89 -0.62 8.23 12.77
N VAL A 90 -0.29 7.47 11.73
CA VAL A 90 0.79 7.79 10.78
C VAL A 90 0.24 7.78 9.35
N ASP A 91 0.51 8.82 8.58
CA ASP A 91 0.04 8.92 7.19
C ASP A 91 0.82 8.04 6.24
N VAL A 92 2.15 7.98 6.40
CA VAL A 92 3.02 7.19 5.52
C VAL A 92 3.98 6.33 6.33
N VAL A 93 3.99 5.03 6.06
CA VAL A 93 4.94 4.08 6.64
C VAL A 93 5.84 3.54 5.53
N LEU A 94 7.13 3.87 5.61
CA LEU A 94 8.16 3.40 4.68
C LEU A 94 8.90 2.21 5.29
N LEU A 95 8.76 1.03 4.69
CA LEU A 95 9.40 -0.22 5.09
C LEU A 95 10.55 -0.53 4.13
N HIS A 96 11.79 -0.26 4.52
CA HIS A 96 12.97 -0.47 3.69
C HIS A 96 13.72 -1.72 4.12
N HIS A 97 13.62 -2.78 3.34
CA HIS A 97 14.22 -4.11 3.53
C HIS A 97 13.96 -4.79 4.87
N ILE A 98 13.15 -4.18 5.74
CA ILE A 98 12.90 -4.72 7.08
C ILE A 98 12.17 -6.06 7.02
N LEU A 99 11.30 -6.27 6.04
CA LEU A 99 10.55 -7.51 5.88
C LEU A 99 11.42 -8.68 5.42
N ASP A 100 12.51 -8.40 4.70
CA ASP A 100 13.41 -9.43 4.17
C ASP A 100 14.28 -10.07 5.26
N PHE A 101 14.52 -9.33 6.34
CA PHE A 101 15.51 -9.71 7.34
C PHE A 101 14.95 -10.07 8.71
N TYR A 102 13.66 -9.79 8.98
CA TYR A 102 12.99 -10.18 10.22
C TYR A 102 12.33 -11.55 10.13
N GLU A 103 12.26 -12.27 11.26
CA GLU A 103 11.64 -13.60 11.33
C GLU A 103 10.13 -13.57 11.07
N SER A 104 9.46 -12.50 11.49
CA SER A 104 8.01 -12.35 11.45
C SER A 104 7.56 -11.17 10.58
N PRO A 105 7.77 -11.21 9.25
CA PRO A 105 7.43 -10.09 8.36
C PRO A 105 5.93 -9.78 8.37
N GLN A 106 5.07 -10.80 8.57
CA GLN A 106 3.62 -10.60 8.65
C GLN A 106 3.22 -9.79 9.89
N GLN A 107 3.93 -9.96 11.01
CA GLN A 107 3.66 -9.21 12.23
C GLN A 107 4.05 -7.75 12.06
N ILE A 108 5.21 -7.48 11.44
CA ILE A 108 5.65 -6.13 11.11
C ILE A 108 4.63 -5.45 10.18
N LEU A 109 4.17 -6.17 9.16
CA LEU A 109 3.18 -5.62 8.22
C LEU A 109 1.83 -5.34 8.89
N ARG A 110 1.41 -6.18 9.86
CA ARG A 110 0.21 -5.91 10.68
C ARG A 110 0.39 -4.67 11.54
N GLU A 111 1.53 -4.50 12.17
CA GLU A 111 1.85 -3.32 12.97
C GLU A 111 1.90 -2.05 12.12
N ALA A 112 2.55 -2.10 10.97
CA ALA A 112 2.53 -1.00 10.00
C ALA A 112 1.09 -0.66 9.57
N GLY A 113 0.27 -1.69 9.31
CA GLY A 113 -1.14 -1.52 8.97
C GLY A 113 -1.99 -0.99 10.13
N ARG A 114 -1.66 -1.34 11.38
CA ARG A 114 -2.34 -0.84 12.58
C ARG A 114 -2.14 0.66 12.77
N ILE A 115 -0.88 1.11 12.63
CA ILE A 115 -0.53 2.51 12.85
C ILE A 115 -0.88 3.41 11.65
N ALA A 116 -0.96 2.86 10.43
CA ALA A 116 -1.31 3.63 9.24
C ALA A 116 -2.73 4.20 9.34
N LEU A 117 -2.91 5.47 9.05
CA LEU A 117 -4.20 6.15 8.98
C LEU A 117 -5.11 5.53 7.89
N PRO A 118 -6.44 5.61 8.01
CA PRO A 118 -7.34 5.40 6.88
C PRO A 118 -6.96 6.34 5.72
N SER A 119 -6.83 5.82 4.52
CA SER A 119 -6.27 6.49 3.33
C SER A 119 -4.76 6.77 3.41
N GLY A 120 -4.08 6.41 4.49
CA GLY A 120 -2.62 6.47 4.58
C GLY A 120 -1.94 5.43 3.68
N HIS A 121 -0.64 5.60 3.47
CA HIS A 121 0.13 4.79 2.53
C HIS A 121 1.17 3.93 3.25
N ILE A 122 1.38 2.73 2.71
CA ILE A 122 2.56 1.92 3.03
C ILE A 122 3.42 1.82 1.77
N VAL A 123 4.70 2.15 1.90
CA VAL A 123 5.71 1.98 0.84
C VAL A 123 6.67 0.88 1.30
N ILE A 124 6.81 -0.18 0.50
CA ILE A 124 7.60 -1.35 0.85
C ILE A 124 8.67 -1.57 -0.20
N ILE A 125 9.91 -1.70 0.26
CA ILE A 125 11.06 -2.01 -0.58
C ILE A 125 11.63 -3.34 -0.11
N GLY A 126 11.89 -4.23 -1.06
CA GLY A 126 12.42 -5.56 -0.77
C GLY A 126 13.10 -6.22 -1.95
N PHE A 127 13.86 -7.29 -1.65
CA PHE A 127 14.55 -8.10 -2.64
C PHE A 127 13.60 -9.09 -3.32
N ASN A 128 13.68 -9.15 -4.66
CA ASN A 128 12.86 -10.02 -5.47
C ASN A 128 13.51 -11.40 -5.66
N PRO A 129 12.90 -12.48 -5.16
CA PRO A 129 13.41 -13.82 -5.37
C PRO A 129 13.30 -14.30 -6.83
N ILE A 130 12.42 -13.65 -7.64
CA ILE A 130 12.25 -13.97 -9.07
C ILE A 130 13.08 -13.01 -9.90
N SER A 131 14.40 -13.03 -9.68
CA SER A 131 15.38 -12.18 -10.35
C SER A 131 16.68 -12.92 -10.50
N LEU A 132 17.64 -12.34 -11.23
CA LEU A 132 19.01 -12.86 -11.28
C LEU A 132 19.66 -12.92 -9.90
N TRP A 133 19.31 -11.98 -9.01
CA TRP A 133 19.76 -11.99 -7.61
C TRP A 133 19.15 -13.15 -6.84
N GLY A 134 17.89 -13.44 -7.04
CA GLY A 134 17.24 -14.61 -6.44
C GLY A 134 17.84 -15.93 -6.92
N ALA A 135 18.24 -16.02 -8.18
CA ALA A 135 18.95 -17.18 -8.73
C ALA A 135 20.37 -17.32 -8.14
N TYR A 136 21.06 -16.22 -7.86
CA TYR A 136 22.39 -16.21 -7.23
C TYR A 136 22.34 -16.47 -5.72
N LYS A 137 21.22 -16.23 -5.07
CA LYS A 137 21.03 -16.32 -3.62
C LYS A 137 21.58 -17.60 -2.98
N PRO A 138 21.37 -18.84 -3.52
CA PRO A 138 21.90 -20.05 -2.92
C PRO A 138 23.45 -20.05 -2.81
N ILE A 139 24.13 -19.45 -3.79
CA ILE A 139 25.60 -19.33 -3.80
C ILE A 139 26.05 -18.32 -2.75
N GLY A 140 25.34 -17.19 -2.62
CA GLY A 140 25.61 -16.17 -1.62
C GLY A 140 25.35 -16.66 -0.19
N GLU A 141 24.31 -17.46 0.02
CA GLU A 141 24.00 -18.10 1.31
C GLU A 141 25.11 -19.03 1.79
N LEU A 142 25.70 -19.82 0.90
CA LEU A 142 26.83 -20.69 1.23
C LEU A 142 28.05 -19.90 1.77
N ARG A 143 28.19 -18.66 1.33
CA ARG A 143 29.27 -17.75 1.81
C ARG A 143 28.88 -16.98 3.07
N ASN A 144 27.63 -17.11 3.55
CA ASN A 144 27.08 -16.40 4.71
C ASN A 144 27.34 -14.88 4.68
N THR A 145 27.20 -14.28 3.51
CA THR A 145 27.42 -12.84 3.29
C THR A 145 26.08 -12.10 3.10
N ALA A 146 26.04 -10.83 3.51
CA ALA A 146 24.92 -9.95 3.21
C ALA A 146 24.84 -9.69 1.69
N PRO A 147 23.63 -9.52 1.14
CA PRO A 147 22.31 -9.59 1.76
C PRO A 147 21.69 -11.00 1.68
N TRP A 148 22.44 -12.03 1.30
CA TRP A 148 21.96 -13.34 0.87
C TRP A 148 21.29 -14.16 1.98
N PHE A 149 21.63 -13.91 3.23
CA PHE A 149 20.99 -14.59 4.38
C PHE A 149 19.54 -14.10 4.61
N GLY A 150 19.11 -13.00 3.96
CA GLY A 150 17.75 -12.48 4.03
C GLY A 150 16.71 -13.42 3.42
N ARG A 151 15.47 -13.30 3.87
CA ARG A 151 14.35 -14.04 3.30
C ARG A 151 13.67 -13.20 2.22
N PHE A 152 14.10 -13.35 0.98
CA PHE A 152 13.49 -12.64 -0.14
C PHE A 152 12.02 -13.03 -0.29
N ILE A 153 11.12 -12.07 -0.17
CA ILE A 153 9.67 -12.29 -0.22
C ILE A 153 9.17 -12.00 -1.63
N ARG A 154 8.39 -12.93 -2.19
CA ARG A 154 7.79 -12.73 -3.52
C ARG A 154 6.82 -11.54 -3.48
N PRO A 155 6.91 -10.58 -4.43
CA PRO A 155 6.00 -9.42 -4.48
C PRO A 155 4.51 -9.83 -4.45
N ALA A 156 4.11 -10.86 -5.21
CA ALA A 156 2.74 -11.35 -5.23
C ALA A 156 2.25 -11.75 -3.82
N ARG A 157 3.09 -12.49 -3.06
CA ARG A 157 2.74 -12.88 -1.69
C ARG A 157 2.59 -11.70 -0.75
N LEU A 158 3.41 -10.67 -0.93
CA LEU A 158 3.32 -9.43 -0.15
C LEU A 158 2.04 -8.66 -0.49
N MET A 159 1.69 -8.59 -1.78
CA MET A 159 0.43 -7.97 -2.22
C MET A 159 -0.80 -8.71 -1.68
N ASP A 160 -0.76 -10.06 -1.60
CA ASP A 160 -1.81 -10.85 -0.98
C ASP A 160 -1.96 -10.49 0.52
N TRP A 161 -0.84 -10.37 1.25
CA TRP A 161 -0.89 -9.97 2.66
C TRP A 161 -1.43 -8.56 2.85
N LEU A 162 -1.04 -7.61 1.99
CA LEU A 162 -1.57 -6.25 2.00
C LEU A 162 -3.08 -6.22 1.76
N THR A 163 -3.56 -7.01 0.80
CA THR A 163 -4.99 -7.13 0.51
C THR A 163 -5.76 -7.69 1.71
N LEU A 164 -5.22 -8.69 2.41
CA LEU A 164 -5.81 -9.22 3.64
C LEU A 164 -5.86 -8.20 4.79
N LEU A 165 -4.94 -7.23 4.79
CA LEU A 165 -4.90 -6.11 5.73
C LEU A 165 -5.72 -4.90 5.27
N ASN A 166 -6.55 -5.08 4.25
CA ASN A 166 -7.42 -4.03 3.68
C ASN A 166 -6.65 -2.88 3.01
N PHE A 167 -5.50 -3.20 2.38
CA PHE A 167 -4.77 -2.26 1.54
C PHE A 167 -5.04 -2.53 0.07
N LYS A 168 -5.21 -1.46 -0.69
CA LYS A 168 -5.24 -1.48 -2.15
C LYS A 168 -3.83 -1.21 -2.67
N ILE A 169 -3.37 -2.02 -3.61
CA ILE A 169 -2.10 -1.79 -4.28
C ILE A 169 -2.28 -0.68 -5.32
N ASP A 170 -1.58 0.42 -5.13
CA ASP A 170 -1.62 1.56 -6.04
C ASP A 170 -0.54 1.44 -7.11
N ARG A 171 0.63 0.94 -6.73
CA ARG A 171 1.78 0.83 -7.63
C ARG A 171 2.71 -0.30 -7.21
N ALA A 172 3.29 -0.99 -8.20
CA ALA A 172 4.42 -1.90 -8.00
C ALA A 172 5.46 -1.62 -9.09
N GLN A 173 6.68 -1.36 -8.68
CA GLN A 173 7.81 -1.07 -9.58
C GLN A 173 8.98 -1.98 -9.26
N TYR A 174 9.78 -2.26 -10.30
CA TYR A 174 10.97 -3.09 -10.19
C TYR A 174 12.19 -2.33 -10.70
N THR A 175 13.34 -2.58 -10.09
CA THR A 175 14.61 -1.97 -10.47
C THR A 175 15.77 -2.94 -10.31
N THR A 176 16.96 -2.52 -10.74
CA THR A 176 18.21 -3.29 -10.61
C THR A 176 18.13 -4.63 -11.35
N TYR A 177 18.31 -4.58 -12.67
CA TYR A 177 18.22 -5.78 -13.54
C TYR A 177 19.56 -6.49 -13.76
N GLY A 178 20.67 -5.96 -13.21
CA GLY A 178 22.02 -6.51 -13.36
C GLY A 178 22.31 -7.74 -12.49
N LEU A 179 23.48 -8.34 -12.69
CA LEU A 179 24.00 -9.40 -11.83
C LEU A 179 24.57 -8.82 -10.53
N PRO A 180 24.53 -9.55 -9.40
CA PRO A 180 25.07 -9.10 -8.12
C PRO A 180 26.60 -9.23 -8.06
N MET A 181 27.32 -8.52 -8.92
CA MET A 181 28.78 -8.60 -8.99
C MET A 181 29.44 -7.30 -8.53
N ASN A 182 30.40 -7.38 -7.62
CA ASN A 182 31.18 -6.24 -7.08
C ASN A 182 32.06 -5.52 -8.11
N GLY A 183 32.02 -5.91 -9.37
CA GLY A 183 32.80 -5.31 -10.46
C GLY A 183 32.11 -4.16 -11.22
N TYR A 184 30.92 -3.77 -10.84
CA TYR A 184 30.25 -2.61 -11.44
C TYR A 184 30.83 -1.31 -10.86
N THR A 185 32.02 -0.94 -11.32
CA THR A 185 32.63 0.39 -11.11
C THR A 185 32.29 1.37 -12.25
N GLY A 186 31.28 1.06 -13.03
CA GLY A 186 30.84 1.89 -14.15
C GLY A 186 29.44 2.43 -13.91
N GLU A 187 29.18 3.59 -14.50
CA GLU A 187 27.84 4.11 -14.68
C GLU A 187 26.93 2.97 -15.15
N ILE A 188 25.78 2.78 -14.49
CA ILE A 188 24.77 1.82 -14.95
C ILE A 188 24.49 2.24 -16.38
N PRO A 189 24.64 1.35 -17.38
CA PRO A 189 24.25 1.72 -18.72
C PRO A 189 22.79 2.21 -18.69
N ASP A 190 22.57 3.39 -19.21
CA ASP A 190 21.27 4.08 -19.22
C ASP A 190 20.13 3.21 -19.83
N TYR A 191 20.52 2.19 -20.62
CA TYR A 191 19.58 1.21 -21.18
C TYR A 191 18.98 0.25 -20.13
N SER A 192 19.66 -0.08 -19.02
CA SER A 192 19.05 -0.91 -17.97
C SER A 192 18.02 -0.10 -17.17
N GLN A 193 18.24 1.20 -17.01
CA GLN A 193 17.25 2.14 -16.48
C GLN A 193 16.16 2.45 -17.51
N GLY A 194 16.49 2.57 -18.79
CA GLY A 194 15.56 2.88 -19.88
C GLY A 194 14.55 1.76 -20.12
N LEU A 195 14.97 0.50 -20.13
CA LEU A 195 14.08 -0.66 -20.24
C LEU A 195 13.22 -0.83 -18.97
N SER A 196 13.78 -0.56 -17.80
CA SER A 196 13.09 -0.59 -16.51
C SER A 196 12.00 0.48 -16.43
N ARG A 197 12.29 1.69 -16.87
CA ARG A 197 11.40 2.85 -16.76
C ARG A 197 10.12 2.69 -17.57
N ASN A 198 10.19 2.08 -18.75
CA ASN A 198 9.05 1.95 -19.65
C ASN A 198 8.32 0.62 -19.58
N ALA A 199 8.98 -0.46 -19.17
CA ALA A 199 8.43 -1.80 -19.25
C ALA A 199 8.05 -2.43 -17.91
N ASN A 200 8.56 -1.92 -16.77
CA ASN A 200 8.30 -2.41 -15.39
C ASN A 200 8.30 -3.95 -15.29
N TRP A 201 9.34 -4.59 -15.82
CA TRP A 201 9.42 -6.04 -15.89
C TRP A 201 9.59 -6.66 -14.49
N PRO A 202 8.85 -7.73 -14.14
CA PRO A 202 8.82 -8.29 -12.79
C PRO A 202 10.10 -9.07 -12.39
N PHE A 203 11.19 -8.92 -13.13
CA PHE A 203 12.47 -9.62 -12.94
C PHE A 203 13.57 -8.75 -12.33
N GLY A 204 13.28 -7.49 -11.99
CA GLY A 204 14.22 -6.62 -11.27
C GLY A 204 14.57 -7.23 -9.91
N ALA A 205 15.81 -7.02 -9.45
CA ALA A 205 16.31 -7.54 -8.18
C ALA A 205 15.61 -6.93 -6.97
N ILE A 206 15.07 -5.73 -7.13
CA ILE A 206 14.39 -4.97 -6.10
C ILE A 206 12.99 -4.61 -6.59
N TYR A 207 12.04 -4.66 -5.68
CA TYR A 207 10.70 -4.14 -5.90
C TYR A 207 10.37 -3.03 -4.92
N VAL A 208 9.55 -2.09 -5.37
CA VAL A 208 8.92 -1.05 -4.57
C VAL A 208 7.41 -1.17 -4.75
N ILE A 209 6.70 -1.43 -3.65
CA ILE A 209 5.24 -1.55 -3.64
C ILE A 209 4.67 -0.40 -2.83
N VAL A 210 3.72 0.31 -3.42
CA VAL A 210 2.94 1.37 -2.76
C VAL A 210 1.51 0.89 -2.62
N ALA A 211 0.98 0.98 -1.42
CA ALA A 211 -0.39 0.57 -1.14
C ALA A 211 -1.07 1.60 -0.22
N SER A 212 -2.34 1.85 -0.46
CA SER A 212 -3.18 2.74 0.35
C SER A 212 -4.16 1.94 1.22
N LYS A 213 -4.30 2.33 2.48
CA LYS A 213 -5.25 1.72 3.41
C LYS A 213 -6.67 2.12 3.02
N GLN A 214 -7.50 1.10 2.73
CA GLN A 214 -8.89 1.36 2.37
C GLN A 214 -9.68 1.81 3.60
N ILE A 215 -10.47 2.86 3.42
CA ILE A 215 -11.50 3.20 4.39
C ILE A 215 -12.51 2.05 4.34
N GLY A 216 -12.73 1.39 5.49
CA GLY A 216 -13.77 0.36 5.55
C GLY A 216 -15.06 0.98 5.03
N SER A 217 -15.57 0.46 3.90
CA SER A 217 -16.87 0.90 3.41
C SER A 217 -17.85 0.59 4.52
N MET A 218 -18.32 1.61 5.23
CA MET A 218 -19.54 1.48 5.99
C MET A 218 -20.58 1.00 4.98
N THR A 219 -20.94 -0.28 5.05
CA THR A 219 -22.11 -0.76 4.30
C THR A 219 -23.25 0.13 4.78
N PRO A 220 -23.81 1.03 3.94
CA PRO A 220 -24.90 1.84 4.39
C PRO A 220 -25.98 0.86 4.82
N ILE A 221 -26.28 0.81 6.12
CA ILE A 221 -27.43 0.11 6.62
C ILE A 221 -28.57 0.72 5.83
N LYS A 222 -29.14 -0.03 4.88
CA LYS A 222 -30.33 0.42 4.16
C LYS A 222 -31.29 0.86 5.24
N PRO A 223 -31.64 2.16 5.33
CA PRO A 223 -32.58 2.57 6.34
C PRO A 223 -33.81 1.72 6.10
N LEU A 224 -34.27 1.01 7.13
CA LEU A 224 -35.57 0.33 7.17
C LEU A 224 -36.65 1.38 7.22
N TRP A 225 -36.60 2.31 6.27
CA TRP A 225 -37.77 3.09 5.91
C TRP A 225 -38.65 2.08 5.19
N GLN A 226 -39.45 1.35 5.95
CA GLN A 226 -40.64 0.79 5.41
C GLN A 226 -41.32 1.96 4.73
N ARG A 227 -41.26 2.00 3.41
CA ARG A 227 -42.23 2.74 2.63
C ARG A 227 -43.55 2.15 3.06
N GLU A 228 -44.16 2.76 4.07
CA GLU A 228 -45.61 2.63 4.23
C GLU A 228 -46.17 2.98 2.85
N ARG A 229 -46.65 1.97 2.17
CA ARG A 229 -47.42 2.14 0.95
C ARG A 229 -48.76 2.80 1.35
N ALA A 230 -48.69 4.05 1.79
CA ALA A 230 -49.79 4.96 1.94
C ALA A 230 -50.28 5.43 0.55
N PHE A 231 -50.35 4.51 -0.38
CA PHE A 231 -51.26 4.64 -1.49
C PHE A 231 -52.51 3.86 -1.12
N GLY A 232 -53.30 4.45 -0.18
CA GLY A 232 -54.71 4.16 -0.10
C GLY A 232 -55.24 4.29 -1.53
N ARG A 233 -55.89 3.25 -2.00
CA ARG A 233 -56.60 3.26 -3.28
C ARG A 233 -57.48 4.50 -3.30
N LEU A 234 -57.12 5.52 -4.07
CA LEU A 234 -58.03 6.57 -4.49
C LEU A 234 -59.16 5.90 -5.27
N ARG A 235 -60.22 5.59 -4.56
CA ARG A 235 -61.47 5.12 -5.16
C ARG A 235 -62.06 6.36 -5.86
N LEU A 236 -61.85 6.45 -7.17
CA LEU A 236 -62.54 7.44 -8.01
C LEU A 236 -64.04 7.22 -7.85
N VAL A 237 -64.70 8.07 -7.05
CA VAL A 237 -66.12 8.16 -6.98
C VAL A 237 -66.54 8.75 -8.31
N ARG A 238 -67.19 7.95 -9.16
CA ARG A 238 -67.90 8.46 -10.36
C ARG A 238 -69.01 9.42 -9.92
N PRO A 239 -69.09 10.66 -10.44
CA PRO A 239 -70.23 11.53 -10.16
C PRO A 239 -71.45 10.85 -10.70
N ALA A 240 -72.48 10.74 -9.85
CA ALA A 240 -73.84 10.30 -10.27
C ALA A 240 -74.41 11.34 -11.23
N VAL A 241 -74.55 10.95 -12.49
CA VAL A 241 -75.32 11.75 -13.47
C VAL A 241 -76.77 11.70 -13.05
N SER A 242 -77.32 12.78 -12.55
CA SER A 242 -78.74 12.93 -12.29
C SER A 242 -79.48 12.93 -13.65
N GLN A 243 -80.27 11.86 -13.89
CA GLN A 243 -81.23 11.83 -15.00
C GLN A 243 -82.30 12.87 -14.73
N GLY A 244 -82.27 13.95 -15.53
CA GLY A 244 -83.35 14.93 -15.57
C GLY A 244 -84.65 14.24 -16.02
N VAL A 245 -85.61 14.33 -15.16
CA VAL A 245 -86.98 13.90 -15.46
C VAL A 245 -87.53 14.75 -16.58
N ALA A 246 -87.74 14.17 -17.77
CA ALA A 246 -88.49 14.80 -18.86
C ALA A 246 -89.95 14.88 -18.51
N ARG A 247 -90.45 16.09 -18.22
CA ARG A 247 -91.87 16.39 -18.09
C ARG A 247 -92.51 16.27 -19.46
N ARG A 248 -93.42 15.29 -19.57
CA ARG A 248 -94.30 15.10 -20.68
C ARG A 248 -95.42 16.14 -20.53
N ASN A 249 -95.47 17.19 -21.38
CA ASN A 249 -96.57 18.06 -21.54
C ASN A 249 -97.52 17.45 -22.61
N SER A 250 -98.64 16.96 -22.14
CA SER A 250 -99.75 16.58 -22.94
C SER A 250 -100.55 17.87 -23.28
N THR A 251 -100.67 18.18 -24.52
CA THR A 251 -101.61 19.21 -25.03
C THR A 251 -102.78 18.49 -25.67
N PRO A 252 -104.00 18.88 -25.31
CA PRO A 252 -105.17 18.18 -25.87
C PRO A 252 -105.58 18.74 -27.24
N ASP A 253 -106.09 17.83 -27.95
CA ASP A 253 -106.88 17.88 -29.15
C ASP A 253 -107.90 19.01 -29.19
N LYS A 254 -108.05 19.64 -30.35
CA LYS A 254 -109.35 20.19 -30.86
C LYS A 254 -109.31 20.28 -32.41
N ARG A 255 -110.05 19.44 -33.00
CA ARG A 255 -111.14 19.68 -33.97
C ARG A 255 -110.84 20.74 -35.06
N ASP A 256 -110.96 20.43 -36.24
CA ASP A 256 -112.08 20.15 -37.24
C ASP A 256 -111.43 19.59 -38.53
#